data_5342aeb9883934940e00ebc8b7240d20
#
_entry.id   5342aeb9883934940e00ebc8b7240d20
#
_cell.length_a   1.000
_cell.length_b   1.000
_cell.length_c   1.000
_cell.angle_alpha   90.00
_cell.angle_beta   90.00
_cell.angle_gamma   90.00
#
_symmetry.space_group_name_H-M   'P 1'
#
loop_
_entity.id
_entity.type
_entity.pdbx_description
1 polymer ?
#
loop_
_entity_poly.entity_id
_entity_poly.type
_entity_poly.pdbx_seq_one_letter_code
_entity_poly.pdbx_strand_id
1 'polypeptide(L)'
;MVKQITIDKPTKPNLFAPDDALITTSTTAVDFVTDDLEKLAVQLISNNELRVKSGSFCIGGHYGYVPNGTYETCYVAPGNVGFRRKDLIVARYTRIGNLDYIGIQIYTGVPSKGEPVVPTYTASDLNANGKVREIPLHVVELLDMDIVNVTSVFPKRTTKADIDGLFKTSFWSNTGTWTDYYSQLDANGIVTVKVSRTRNHTYIFNVDGVWKADVNDFFSIPIESGYTASDIIVIPSVMSYTIIKNQVRTVEILESSGSKRISIGCWAYAFAQQSTAVSATLSLTVRYRKVKL
;
A
#
# COMPACT_ATOMS: atom_id res chain seq x y z
N MET A 1 -11.49 -32.36 -16.36
CA MET A 1 -12.95 -32.24 -16.16
C MET A 1 -13.22 -30.95 -15.41
N VAL A 2 -14.09 -30.10 -15.91
CA VAL A 2 -14.44 -28.83 -15.25
C VAL A 2 -15.38 -29.12 -14.07
N LYS A 3 -15.03 -28.62 -12.86
CA LYS A 3 -15.88 -28.72 -11.67
C LYS A 3 -16.76 -27.46 -11.57
N GLN A 4 -18.06 -27.64 -11.46
CA GLN A 4 -19.02 -26.56 -11.24
C GLN A 4 -19.11 -26.27 -9.73
N ILE A 5 -18.87 -25.03 -9.30
CA ILE A 5 -18.77 -24.67 -7.88
C ILE A 5 -20.00 -23.89 -7.40
N THR A 6 -20.48 -22.95 -8.19
CA THR A 6 -21.52 -21.98 -7.79
C THR A 6 -22.90 -22.24 -8.40
N ILE A 7 -23.14 -23.44 -8.96
CA ILE A 7 -24.42 -23.81 -9.57
C ILE A 7 -25.16 -24.77 -8.63
N ASP A 8 -26.39 -24.45 -8.29
CA ASP A 8 -27.23 -25.26 -7.42
C ASP A 8 -27.47 -26.68 -7.99
N LYS A 9 -27.30 -27.68 -7.14
CA LYS A 9 -27.53 -29.09 -7.42
C LYS A 9 -28.48 -29.65 -6.37
N PRO A 10 -29.60 -30.25 -6.76
CA PRO A 10 -30.66 -30.61 -5.82
C PRO A 10 -30.31 -31.70 -4.80
N THR A 11 -29.20 -32.40 -4.97
CA THR A 11 -28.90 -33.61 -4.15
C THR A 11 -27.56 -33.62 -3.46
N LYS A 12 -26.67 -32.59 -3.68
CA LYS A 12 -25.32 -32.53 -3.10
C LYS A 12 -24.92 -31.09 -2.78
N PRO A 13 -24.10 -30.87 -1.74
CA PRO A 13 -23.49 -29.57 -1.52
C PRO A 13 -22.71 -29.10 -2.76
N ASN A 14 -22.89 -27.87 -3.15
CA ASN A 14 -22.18 -27.28 -4.29
C ASN A 14 -20.79 -26.82 -3.94
N LEU A 15 -20.58 -26.37 -2.72
CA LEU A 15 -19.36 -25.80 -2.22
C LEU A 15 -18.78 -26.67 -1.10
N PHE A 16 -17.54 -27.10 -1.26
CA PHE A 16 -16.74 -27.76 -0.23
C PHE A 16 -15.62 -26.84 0.21
N ALA A 17 -15.04 -27.07 1.39
CA ALA A 17 -13.95 -26.25 1.92
C ALA A 17 -12.77 -26.04 0.95
N PRO A 18 -12.28 -27.04 0.19
CA PRO A 18 -11.24 -26.83 -0.83
C PRO A 18 -11.68 -25.93 -2.00
N ASP A 19 -12.97 -25.97 -2.37
CA ASP A 19 -13.50 -25.14 -3.46
C ASP A 19 -13.63 -23.69 -3.02
N ASP A 20 -14.07 -23.45 -1.78
CA ASP A 20 -14.14 -22.15 -1.15
C ASP A 20 -12.74 -21.54 -0.98
N ALA A 21 -11.79 -22.35 -0.53
CA ALA A 21 -10.40 -21.94 -0.44
C ALA A 21 -9.80 -21.51 -1.79
N LEU A 22 -10.13 -22.25 -2.88
CA LEU A 22 -9.70 -21.90 -4.23
C LEU A 22 -10.31 -20.58 -4.70
N ILE A 23 -11.59 -20.35 -4.46
CA ILE A 23 -12.26 -19.07 -4.76
C ILE A 23 -11.59 -17.95 -4.00
N THR A 24 -11.35 -18.14 -2.71
CA THR A 24 -10.67 -17.16 -1.86
C THR A 24 -9.28 -16.80 -2.40
N THR A 25 -8.44 -17.80 -2.70
CA THR A 25 -7.08 -17.55 -3.19
C THR A 25 -7.04 -16.95 -4.59
N SER A 26 -8.08 -17.14 -5.40
CA SER A 26 -8.19 -16.50 -6.72
C SER A 26 -8.55 -15.01 -6.65
N THR A 27 -9.16 -14.58 -5.55
CA THR A 27 -9.66 -13.21 -5.37
C THR A 27 -8.85 -12.39 -4.36
N THR A 28 -8.04 -13.04 -3.52
CA THR A 28 -7.26 -12.43 -2.46
C THR A 28 -5.85 -13.02 -2.41
N ALA A 29 -5.02 -12.55 -1.47
CA ALA A 29 -3.74 -13.21 -1.18
C ALA A 29 -3.97 -14.60 -0.58
N VAL A 30 -2.97 -15.49 -0.73
CA VAL A 30 -3.02 -16.87 -0.23
C VAL A 30 -3.00 -16.92 1.29
N ASP A 31 -2.18 -16.04 1.91
CA ASP A 31 -1.99 -15.95 3.35
C ASP A 31 -2.05 -14.48 3.77
N PHE A 32 -2.84 -14.18 4.80
CA PHE A 32 -2.90 -12.82 5.36
C PHE A 32 -3.63 -12.81 6.71
N VAL A 33 -3.39 -11.76 7.49
CA VAL A 33 -4.22 -11.35 8.63
C VAL A 33 -5.12 -10.20 8.17
N THR A 34 -6.39 -10.25 8.56
CA THR A 34 -7.36 -9.21 8.22
C THR A 34 -7.20 -7.98 9.13
N ASP A 35 -7.71 -6.84 8.69
CA ASP A 35 -7.68 -5.59 9.47
C ASP A 35 -8.97 -5.41 10.29
N ASP A 36 -9.46 -6.50 10.90
CA ASP A 36 -10.68 -6.55 11.70
C ASP A 36 -10.40 -6.78 13.19
N LEU A 37 -11.37 -6.49 14.03
CA LEU A 37 -11.33 -6.68 15.49
C LEU A 37 -10.05 -6.07 16.10
N GLU A 38 -9.35 -6.83 16.93
CA GLU A 38 -8.06 -6.41 17.53
C GLU A 38 -6.84 -6.87 16.71
N LYS A 39 -7.05 -7.35 15.46
CA LYS A 39 -5.99 -7.66 14.46
C LYS A 39 -4.97 -8.69 14.97
N LEU A 40 -5.40 -9.64 15.80
CA LEU A 40 -4.54 -10.62 16.47
C LEU A 40 -3.41 -9.96 17.28
N ALA A 41 -3.64 -8.78 17.84
CA ALA A 41 -2.65 -8.10 18.69
C ALA A 41 -2.26 -8.99 19.88
N VAL A 42 -1.00 -8.90 20.31
CA VAL A 42 -0.51 -9.66 21.46
C VAL A 42 -0.53 -8.80 22.72
N GLN A 43 -1.02 -9.39 23.80
CA GLN A 43 -0.94 -8.85 25.15
C GLN A 43 -0.01 -9.71 26.00
N LEU A 44 1.02 -9.10 26.57
CA LEU A 44 1.88 -9.74 27.57
C LEU A 44 1.13 -9.80 28.91
N ILE A 45 0.99 -11.00 29.46
CA ILE A 45 0.35 -11.23 30.78
C ILE A 45 1.43 -11.49 31.81
N SER A 46 2.42 -12.30 31.49
CA SER A 46 3.58 -12.59 32.34
C SER A 46 4.76 -13.02 31.46
N ASN A 47 5.92 -13.27 32.09
CA ASN A 47 7.10 -13.77 31.35
C ASN A 47 6.90 -15.16 30.70
N ASN A 48 5.78 -15.83 30.98
CA ASN A 48 5.48 -17.16 30.46
C ASN A 48 4.13 -17.23 29.73
N GLU A 49 3.36 -16.14 29.70
CA GLU A 49 2.03 -16.13 29.10
C GLU A 49 1.83 -14.90 28.22
N LEU A 50 1.48 -15.16 26.97
CA LEU A 50 1.00 -14.18 26.01
C LEU A 50 -0.43 -14.51 25.61
N ARG A 51 -1.23 -13.51 25.31
CA ARG A 51 -2.57 -13.64 24.75
C ARG A 51 -2.64 -13.02 23.37
N VAL A 52 -2.98 -13.83 22.37
CA VAL A 52 -3.31 -13.36 21.04
C VAL A 52 -4.79 -12.99 21.05
N LYS A 53 -5.08 -11.72 20.88
CA LYS A 53 -6.42 -11.14 20.95
C LYS A 53 -7.25 -11.45 19.69
N SER A 54 -8.50 -11.01 19.73
CA SER A 54 -9.47 -11.22 18.64
C SER A 54 -8.99 -10.69 17.29
N GLY A 55 -9.35 -11.39 16.20
CA GLY A 55 -8.97 -11.09 14.84
C GLY A 55 -9.12 -12.31 13.94
N SER A 56 -9.07 -12.10 12.64
CA SER A 56 -9.18 -13.19 11.66
C SER A 56 -7.97 -13.26 10.74
N PHE A 57 -7.76 -14.44 10.16
CA PHE A 57 -6.64 -14.73 9.26
C PHE A 57 -7.05 -15.76 8.21
N CYS A 58 -6.33 -15.77 7.10
CA CYS A 58 -6.50 -16.72 6.02
C CYS A 58 -5.19 -17.47 5.79
N ILE A 59 -5.26 -18.79 5.71
CA ILE A 59 -4.12 -19.68 5.43
C ILE A 59 -4.48 -20.57 4.24
N GLY A 60 -3.81 -20.36 3.09
CA GLY A 60 -4.09 -21.13 1.88
C GLY A 60 -5.54 -21.04 1.43
N GLY A 61 -6.23 -19.94 1.68
CA GLY A 61 -7.65 -19.74 1.38
C GLY A 61 -8.60 -20.19 2.49
N HIS A 62 -8.13 -20.86 3.54
CA HIS A 62 -8.95 -21.29 4.69
C HIS A 62 -8.93 -20.21 5.78
N TYR A 63 -10.10 -19.80 6.26
CA TYR A 63 -10.23 -18.81 7.30
C TYR A 63 -10.20 -19.41 8.69
N GLY A 64 -9.47 -18.74 9.58
CA GLY A 64 -9.51 -18.93 11.02
C GLY A 64 -9.73 -17.60 11.73
N TYR A 65 -10.26 -17.62 12.94
CA TYR A 65 -10.44 -16.39 13.72
C TYR A 65 -10.43 -16.67 15.22
N VAL A 66 -10.02 -15.68 15.98
CA VAL A 66 -10.22 -15.59 17.42
C VAL A 66 -11.45 -14.71 17.65
N PRO A 67 -12.52 -15.21 18.27
CA PRO A 67 -13.77 -14.47 18.41
C PRO A 67 -13.62 -13.16 19.19
N ASN A 68 -14.50 -12.19 18.87
CA ASN A 68 -14.51 -10.91 19.56
C ASN A 68 -14.68 -11.07 21.08
N GLY A 69 -13.86 -10.34 21.84
CA GLY A 69 -13.87 -10.40 23.30
C GLY A 69 -13.23 -11.66 23.90
N THR A 70 -12.61 -12.52 23.05
CA THR A 70 -11.84 -13.70 23.46
C THR A 70 -10.36 -13.59 23.09
N TYR A 71 -9.58 -14.56 23.47
CA TYR A 71 -8.14 -14.64 23.14
C TYR A 71 -7.68 -16.09 23.10
N GLU A 72 -6.55 -16.31 22.39
CA GLU A 72 -5.80 -17.56 22.44
C GLU A 72 -4.57 -17.39 23.34
N THR A 73 -4.38 -18.30 24.28
CA THR A 73 -3.23 -18.27 25.19
C THR A 73 -2.05 -19.00 24.57
N CYS A 74 -0.90 -18.32 24.51
CA CYS A 74 0.38 -18.89 24.12
C CYS A 74 1.31 -18.95 25.33
N TYR A 75 1.73 -20.13 25.72
CA TYR A 75 2.69 -20.33 26.80
C TYR A 75 4.12 -20.31 26.25
N VAL A 76 4.92 -19.39 26.77
CA VAL A 76 6.33 -19.23 26.43
C VAL A 76 7.16 -20.02 27.45
N ALA A 77 8.01 -20.91 26.95
CA ALA A 77 8.95 -21.61 27.83
C ALA A 77 9.92 -20.61 28.49
N PRO A 78 10.30 -20.79 29.77
CA PRO A 78 11.27 -19.92 30.42
C PRO A 78 12.56 -19.78 29.62
N GLY A 79 13.16 -18.60 29.63
CA GLY A 79 14.45 -18.35 29.03
C GLY A 79 15.61 -18.89 29.86
N ASN A 80 16.83 -18.69 29.45
CA ASN A 80 18.05 -19.11 30.13
C ASN A 80 18.91 -17.88 30.45
N VAL A 81 19.37 -17.78 31.68
CA VAL A 81 20.26 -16.68 32.12
C VAL A 81 21.52 -16.61 31.24
N GLY A 82 21.87 -15.44 30.76
CA GLY A 82 23.01 -15.20 29.87
C GLY A 82 22.76 -15.52 28.39
N PHE A 83 21.51 -15.82 28.02
CA PHE A 83 21.15 -16.17 26.63
C PHE A 83 20.00 -15.29 26.11
N ARG A 84 19.98 -15.13 24.78
CA ARG A 84 18.85 -14.59 24.02
C ARG A 84 18.14 -15.72 23.29
N ARG A 85 16.85 -15.57 23.05
CA ARG A 85 16.05 -16.51 22.26
C ARG A 85 14.96 -15.76 21.51
N LYS A 86 14.62 -16.24 20.31
CA LYS A 86 13.44 -15.79 19.57
C LYS A 86 12.49 -16.97 19.39
N ASP A 87 11.28 -16.83 19.92
CA ASP A 87 10.18 -17.77 19.71
C ASP A 87 9.25 -17.23 18.62
N LEU A 88 8.53 -18.13 17.91
CA LEU A 88 7.64 -17.73 16.83
C LEU A 88 6.23 -18.22 17.09
N ILE A 89 5.27 -17.29 17.14
CA ILE A 89 3.84 -17.60 17.16
C ILE A 89 3.39 -17.69 15.70
N VAL A 90 2.75 -18.80 15.35
CA VAL A 90 2.21 -19.08 14.01
C VAL A 90 0.72 -19.37 14.06
N ALA A 91 -0.01 -18.97 13.04
CA ALA A 91 -1.29 -19.60 12.73
C ALA A 91 -1.02 -20.79 11.83
N ARG A 92 -1.59 -21.95 12.15
CA ARG A 92 -1.31 -23.21 11.49
C ARG A 92 -2.58 -23.89 11.01
N TYR A 93 -2.58 -24.25 9.73
CA TYR A 93 -3.50 -25.20 9.12
C TYR A 93 -2.87 -26.57 9.07
N THR A 94 -3.63 -27.61 9.42
CA THR A 94 -3.20 -29.00 9.33
C THR A 94 -4.35 -29.88 8.84
N ARG A 95 -4.06 -30.76 7.87
CA ARG A 95 -4.98 -31.79 7.38
C ARG A 95 -4.55 -33.16 7.90
N ILE A 96 -5.44 -33.82 8.64
CA ILE A 96 -5.24 -35.16 9.16
C ILE A 96 -6.37 -36.05 8.62
N GLY A 97 -6.01 -36.96 7.70
CA GLY A 97 -7.03 -37.72 6.96
C GLY A 97 -7.93 -36.80 6.13
N ASN A 98 -9.22 -36.78 6.45
CA ASN A 98 -10.24 -35.95 5.80
C ASN A 98 -10.67 -34.75 6.65
N LEU A 99 -9.97 -34.48 7.76
CA LEU A 99 -10.30 -33.40 8.70
C LEU A 99 -9.26 -32.29 8.63
N ASP A 100 -9.74 -31.06 8.60
CA ASP A 100 -8.96 -29.85 8.60
C ASP A 100 -9.00 -29.17 9.98
N TYR A 101 -7.85 -28.75 10.45
CA TYR A 101 -7.67 -28.07 11.73
C TYR A 101 -6.96 -26.76 11.51
N ILE A 102 -7.43 -25.69 12.18
CA ILE A 102 -6.79 -24.39 12.23
C ILE A 102 -6.60 -23.97 13.68
N GLY A 103 -5.43 -23.47 14.02
CA GLY A 103 -5.13 -23.00 15.37
C GLY A 103 -3.90 -22.11 15.41
N ILE A 104 -3.61 -21.59 16.61
CA ILE A 104 -2.42 -20.79 16.89
C ILE A 104 -1.46 -21.65 17.71
N GLN A 105 -0.19 -21.65 17.35
CA GLN A 105 0.88 -22.40 18.02
C GLN A 105 2.09 -21.51 18.25
N ILE A 106 2.94 -21.89 19.20
CA ILE A 106 4.23 -21.25 19.46
C ILE A 106 5.36 -22.27 19.24
N TYR A 107 6.38 -21.82 18.52
CA TYR A 107 7.64 -22.55 18.33
C TYR A 107 8.72 -21.94 19.19
N THR A 108 9.29 -22.72 20.07
CA THR A 108 10.42 -22.32 20.90
C THR A 108 11.70 -22.33 20.08
N GLY A 109 12.41 -21.21 20.07
CA GLY A 109 13.67 -21.08 19.37
C GLY A 109 14.85 -21.66 20.14
N VAL A 110 16.03 -21.62 19.53
CA VAL A 110 17.28 -22.10 20.14
C VAL A 110 17.94 -20.94 20.88
N PRO A 111 18.25 -21.11 22.20
CA PRO A 111 18.99 -20.11 22.95
C PRO A 111 20.38 -19.85 22.35
N SER A 112 20.79 -18.58 22.28
CA SER A 112 22.07 -18.14 21.74
C SER A 112 22.70 -17.07 22.61
N LYS A 113 24.04 -17.05 22.72
CA LYS A 113 24.78 -15.94 23.33
C LYS A 113 24.95 -14.75 22.40
N GLY A 114 24.82 -14.99 21.09
CA GLY A 114 24.79 -13.97 20.04
C GLY A 114 23.37 -13.63 19.60
N GLU A 115 23.20 -13.22 18.35
CA GLU A 115 21.89 -12.94 17.75
C GLU A 115 21.13 -14.28 17.53
N PRO A 116 19.95 -14.47 18.15
CA PRO A 116 19.16 -15.69 17.99
C PRO A 116 18.42 -15.70 16.63
N VAL A 117 18.26 -16.90 16.08
CA VAL A 117 17.53 -17.13 14.83
C VAL A 117 16.06 -17.39 15.14
N VAL A 118 15.17 -16.81 14.34
CA VAL A 118 13.73 -17.09 14.40
C VAL A 118 13.47 -18.52 13.94
N PRO A 119 12.64 -19.32 14.63
CA PRO A 119 12.24 -20.64 14.18
C PRO A 119 11.66 -20.64 12.77
N THR A 120 11.95 -21.70 12.00
CA THR A 120 11.35 -21.92 10.68
C THR A 120 9.91 -22.39 10.81
N TYR A 121 9.10 -22.11 9.80
CA TYR A 121 7.72 -22.55 9.69
C TYR A 121 7.46 -23.20 8.33
N THR A 122 6.35 -23.94 8.20
CA THR A 122 6.01 -24.72 7.00
C THR A 122 5.03 -23.96 6.12
N ALA A 123 5.39 -23.70 4.87
CA ALA A 123 4.53 -23.02 3.89
C ALA A 123 4.20 -23.93 2.68
N SER A 124 3.68 -25.14 2.93
CA SER A 124 3.32 -26.06 1.85
C SER A 124 2.17 -25.53 1.01
N ASP A 125 2.17 -25.83 -0.29
CA ASP A 125 1.04 -25.56 -1.15
C ASP A 125 -0.09 -26.58 -0.90
N LEU A 126 -1.20 -26.12 -0.33
CA LEU A 126 -2.36 -26.95 -0.02
C LEU A 126 -3.06 -27.46 -1.28
N ASN A 127 -2.95 -26.73 -2.40
CA ASN A 127 -3.51 -27.17 -3.69
C ASN A 127 -2.65 -28.29 -4.34
N ALA A 128 -1.38 -28.38 -3.98
CA ALA A 128 -0.45 -29.44 -4.41
C ALA A 128 -0.35 -30.59 -3.38
N ASN A 129 -1.45 -30.93 -2.69
CA ASN A 129 -1.54 -31.96 -1.65
C ASN A 129 -0.69 -31.69 -0.38
N GLY A 130 -0.31 -30.46 -0.13
CA GLY A 130 0.28 -30.06 1.15
C GLY A 130 -0.70 -30.31 2.30
N LYS A 131 -0.17 -30.81 3.43
CA LYS A 131 -0.98 -31.13 4.61
C LYS A 131 -0.85 -30.12 5.73
N VAL A 132 0.21 -29.31 5.69
CA VAL A 132 0.50 -28.30 6.70
C VAL A 132 0.87 -27.00 6.02
N ARG A 133 0.25 -25.93 6.45
CA ARG A 133 0.63 -24.56 6.05
C ARG A 133 0.57 -23.66 7.26
N GLU A 134 1.53 -22.77 7.37
CA GLU A 134 1.67 -21.87 8.50
C GLU A 134 1.93 -20.45 8.02
N ILE A 135 1.43 -19.47 8.77
CA ILE A 135 1.82 -18.07 8.62
C ILE A 135 2.44 -17.57 9.93
N PRO A 136 3.57 -16.86 9.87
CA PRO A 136 4.16 -16.26 11.04
C PRO A 136 3.25 -15.12 11.52
N LEU A 137 2.92 -15.09 12.82
CA LEU A 137 2.13 -14.03 13.41
C LEU A 137 3.02 -13.05 14.20
N HIS A 138 3.77 -13.57 15.17
CA HIS A 138 4.57 -12.74 16.05
C HIS A 138 5.90 -13.41 16.40
N VAL A 139 6.96 -12.60 16.44
CA VAL A 139 8.26 -13.00 17.00
C VAL A 139 8.33 -12.50 18.44
N VAL A 140 8.60 -13.40 19.38
CA VAL A 140 8.76 -13.13 20.81
C VAL A 140 10.25 -13.18 21.13
N GLU A 141 10.81 -12.09 21.59
CA GLU A 141 12.22 -11.99 21.95
C GLU A 141 12.40 -12.10 23.46
N LEU A 142 13.24 -13.04 23.87
CA LEU A 142 13.62 -13.24 25.26
C LEU A 142 15.08 -12.84 25.49
N LEU A 143 15.32 -12.22 26.62
CA LEU A 143 16.65 -11.98 27.19
C LEU A 143 16.65 -12.50 28.60
N ASP A 144 17.59 -13.40 28.93
CA ASP A 144 17.57 -14.10 30.21
C ASP A 144 16.24 -14.85 30.42
N MET A 145 15.53 -14.54 31.48
CA MET A 145 14.24 -15.14 31.83
C MET A 145 13.04 -14.34 31.33
N ASP A 146 13.26 -13.14 30.75
CA ASP A 146 12.22 -12.17 30.49
C ASP A 146 11.89 -12.05 29.01
N ILE A 147 10.60 -11.85 28.70
CA ILE A 147 10.15 -11.41 27.37
C ILE A 147 10.42 -9.90 27.29
N VAL A 148 11.32 -9.51 26.38
CA VAL A 148 11.73 -8.12 26.20
C VAL A 148 11.04 -7.42 25.04
N ASN A 149 10.56 -8.19 24.05
CA ASN A 149 9.89 -7.62 22.88
C ASN A 149 8.95 -8.64 22.22
N VAL A 150 7.88 -8.14 21.60
CA VAL A 150 6.99 -8.92 20.73
C VAL A 150 6.70 -8.11 19.49
N THR A 151 7.10 -8.63 18.33
CA THR A 151 6.95 -7.96 17.05
C THR A 151 5.98 -8.73 16.15
N SER A 152 4.99 -8.04 15.59
CA SER A 152 4.09 -8.62 14.57
C SER A 152 4.80 -8.72 13.23
N VAL A 153 4.77 -9.93 12.61
CA VAL A 153 5.48 -10.24 11.34
C VAL A 153 4.56 -10.82 10.27
N PHE A 154 3.25 -10.87 10.53
CA PHE A 154 2.29 -11.46 9.61
C PHE A 154 2.08 -10.61 8.33
N PRO A 155 1.80 -11.26 7.19
CA PRO A 155 1.39 -10.58 5.98
C PRO A 155 0.00 -9.95 6.20
N LYS A 156 -0.12 -8.65 6.00
CA LYS A 156 -1.41 -7.94 6.07
C LYS A 156 -2.14 -8.06 4.74
N ARG A 157 -3.44 -8.25 4.79
CA ARG A 157 -4.27 -8.07 3.60
C ARG A 157 -4.26 -6.61 3.21
N THR A 158 -4.03 -6.34 1.94
CA THR A 158 -4.26 -5.01 1.38
C THR A 158 -5.74 -4.70 1.46
N THR A 159 -6.12 -3.73 2.28
CA THR A 159 -7.51 -3.32 2.44
C THR A 159 -7.91 -2.36 1.31
N LYS A 160 -9.23 -2.14 1.15
CA LYS A 160 -9.70 -1.07 0.26
C LYS A 160 -9.11 0.29 0.66
N ALA A 161 -8.93 0.55 1.96
CA ALA A 161 -8.30 1.78 2.44
C ALA A 161 -6.82 1.88 2.05
N ASP A 162 -6.08 0.76 2.04
CA ASP A 162 -4.71 0.73 1.55
C ASP A 162 -4.66 0.97 0.04
N ILE A 163 -5.58 0.33 -0.71
CA ILE A 163 -5.75 0.56 -2.15
C ILE A 163 -6.16 2.01 -2.41
N ASP A 164 -7.16 2.52 -1.71
CA ASP A 164 -7.57 3.92 -1.78
C ASP A 164 -6.44 4.86 -1.33
N GLY A 165 -5.56 4.42 -0.44
CA GLY A 165 -4.35 5.09 -0.04
C GLY A 165 -3.27 5.12 -1.13
N LEU A 166 -3.16 4.06 -1.92
CA LEU A 166 -2.31 4.04 -3.13
C LEU A 166 -2.86 4.96 -4.23
N PHE A 167 -4.18 5.11 -4.26
CA PHE A 167 -4.90 6.01 -5.15
C PHE A 167 -5.27 7.33 -4.47
N LYS A 168 -4.63 7.68 -3.34
CA LYS A 168 -4.92 8.95 -2.66
C LYS A 168 -4.78 10.09 -3.64
N THR A 169 -5.91 10.67 -3.98
CA THR A 169 -6.04 12.06 -4.38
C THR A 169 -5.57 12.91 -3.21
N SER A 170 -4.28 13.18 -3.14
CA SER A 170 -3.78 14.20 -2.26
C SER A 170 -4.19 15.54 -2.86
N PHE A 171 -5.34 16.06 -2.42
CA PHE A 171 -5.64 17.48 -2.62
C PHE A 171 -4.60 18.26 -1.84
N TRP A 172 -3.62 18.77 -2.53
CA TRP A 172 -2.81 19.84 -2.00
C TRP A 172 -3.66 21.11 -1.99
N SER A 173 -4.34 21.35 -0.90
CA SER A 173 -4.82 22.68 -0.58
C SER A 173 -3.61 23.53 -0.22
N ASN A 174 -2.85 23.97 -1.22
CA ASN A 174 -1.78 24.89 -0.96
C ASN A 174 -2.25 26.29 -1.34
N THR A 175 -2.44 27.07 -0.31
CA THR A 175 -2.44 28.51 -0.24
C THR A 175 -1.93 29.16 -1.53
N GLY A 176 -2.83 29.50 -2.42
CA GLY A 176 -2.68 30.59 -3.39
C GLY A 176 -1.99 30.28 -4.72
N THR A 177 -1.55 29.06 -5.02
CA THR A 177 -0.78 28.80 -6.24
C THR A 177 -1.43 27.83 -7.25
N TRP A 178 -2.31 26.96 -6.83
CA TRP A 178 -2.94 25.95 -7.71
C TRP A 178 -4.45 26.11 -7.69
N THR A 179 -5.08 26.05 -8.86
CA THR A 179 -6.54 26.04 -8.96
C THR A 179 -7.09 24.65 -8.74
N ASP A 180 -6.39 23.62 -9.30
CA ASP A 180 -6.69 22.22 -9.11
C ASP A 180 -5.41 21.40 -9.06
N TYR A 181 -5.37 20.40 -8.19
CA TYR A 181 -4.31 19.41 -8.13
C TYR A 181 -4.91 18.02 -7.90
N TYR A 182 -4.57 17.08 -8.76
CA TYR A 182 -4.98 15.69 -8.65
C TYR A 182 -3.76 14.79 -8.83
N SER A 183 -3.57 13.80 -7.97
CA SER A 183 -2.50 12.81 -8.09
C SER A 183 -3.03 11.40 -7.89
N GLN A 184 -2.64 10.48 -8.75
CA GLN A 184 -3.01 9.08 -8.72
C GLN A 184 -1.77 8.21 -8.99
N LEU A 185 -1.57 7.17 -8.18
CA LEU A 185 -0.57 6.12 -8.40
C LEU A 185 -1.29 4.87 -8.89
N ASP A 186 -0.85 4.28 -10.00
CA ASP A 186 -1.37 3.01 -10.50
C ASP A 186 -0.58 1.79 -9.99
N ALA A 187 -1.11 0.59 -10.25
CA ALA A 187 -0.51 -0.67 -9.83
C ALA A 187 0.88 -0.96 -10.45
N ASN A 188 1.25 -0.24 -11.51
CA ASN A 188 2.54 -0.36 -12.19
C ASN A 188 3.58 0.64 -11.66
N GLY A 189 3.26 1.37 -10.60
CA GLY A 189 4.13 2.39 -10.03
C GLY A 189 4.20 3.68 -10.85
N ILE A 190 3.21 3.92 -11.72
CA ILE A 190 3.11 5.14 -12.49
C ILE A 190 2.22 6.14 -11.75
N VAL A 191 2.76 7.31 -11.48
CA VAL A 191 2.04 8.44 -10.90
C VAL A 191 1.51 9.31 -12.02
N THR A 192 0.22 9.62 -11.99
CA THR A 192 -0.41 10.60 -12.87
C THR A 192 -0.84 11.79 -12.04
N VAL A 193 -0.32 12.97 -12.36
CA VAL A 193 -0.66 14.24 -11.72
C VAL A 193 -1.34 15.13 -12.73
N LYS A 194 -2.52 15.64 -12.38
CA LYS A 194 -3.20 16.72 -13.10
C LYS A 194 -3.12 17.97 -12.27
N VAL A 195 -2.68 19.05 -12.86
CA VAL A 195 -2.50 20.32 -12.16
C VAL A 195 -2.93 21.47 -13.05
N SER A 196 -3.63 22.43 -12.48
CA SER A 196 -4.02 23.66 -13.16
C SER A 196 -3.67 24.89 -12.33
N ARG A 197 -3.40 25.98 -13.01
CA ARG A 197 -3.14 27.28 -12.39
C ARG A 197 -3.76 28.37 -13.25
N THR A 198 -4.51 29.24 -12.58
CA THR A 198 -5.06 30.45 -13.20
C THR A 198 -4.24 31.65 -12.76
N ARG A 199 -3.79 32.45 -13.71
CA ARG A 199 -3.11 33.71 -13.45
C ARG A 199 -3.68 34.82 -14.29
N ASN A 200 -3.63 36.04 -13.75
CA ASN A 200 -3.94 37.27 -14.47
C ASN A 200 -2.66 37.75 -15.16
N HIS A 201 -2.74 38.00 -16.43
CA HIS A 201 -1.66 38.52 -17.23
C HIS A 201 -2.09 39.83 -17.91
N THR A 202 -1.14 40.76 -17.99
CA THR A 202 -1.33 42.02 -18.73
C THR A 202 -0.75 41.79 -20.13
N TYR A 203 -1.44 42.29 -21.15
CA TYR A 203 -0.93 42.24 -22.52
C TYR A 203 0.32 43.04 -22.68
N ILE A 204 1.34 42.43 -23.33
CA ILE A 204 2.70 43.00 -23.39
C ILE A 204 2.92 43.78 -24.69
N PHE A 205 2.22 43.42 -25.79
CA PHE A 205 2.41 44.07 -27.10
C PHE A 205 1.20 43.95 -28.02
N ASN A 206 1.10 44.87 -28.95
CA ASN A 206 0.11 44.89 -30.02
C ASN A 206 0.83 44.67 -31.33
N VAL A 207 0.38 43.68 -32.12
CA VAL A 207 0.85 43.40 -33.48
C VAL A 207 -0.37 43.25 -34.36
N ASP A 208 -0.45 44.07 -35.39
CA ASP A 208 -1.52 44.06 -36.38
C ASP A 208 -2.94 44.18 -35.80
N GLY A 209 -3.13 45.05 -34.80
CA GLY A 209 -4.42 45.23 -34.13
C GLY A 209 -4.83 44.15 -33.16
N VAL A 210 -3.95 43.20 -32.89
CA VAL A 210 -4.19 42.10 -31.93
C VAL A 210 -3.22 42.20 -30.75
N TRP A 211 -3.77 42.29 -29.55
CA TRP A 211 -2.99 42.25 -28.33
C TRP A 211 -2.56 40.82 -28.00
N LYS A 212 -1.28 40.64 -27.71
CA LYS A 212 -0.68 39.34 -27.40
C LYS A 212 -0.05 39.38 -26.01
N ALA A 213 -0.19 38.27 -25.29
CA ALA A 213 0.48 38.07 -24.01
C ALA A 213 1.27 36.76 -24.01
N ASP A 214 2.53 36.83 -23.64
CA ASP A 214 3.35 35.67 -23.33
C ASP A 214 3.21 35.33 -21.86
N VAL A 215 2.70 34.13 -21.60
CA VAL A 215 2.52 33.60 -20.26
C VAL A 215 3.61 32.56 -20.02
N ASN A 216 4.57 32.90 -19.16
CA ASN A 216 5.58 31.95 -18.68
C ASN A 216 5.19 31.53 -17.26
N ASP A 217 5.06 30.25 -17.01
CA ASP A 217 4.81 29.72 -15.68
C ASP A 217 5.61 28.48 -15.39
N PHE A 218 5.86 28.21 -14.11
CA PHE A 218 6.56 27.04 -13.62
C PHE A 218 5.65 26.24 -12.71
N PHE A 219 5.54 24.95 -12.99
CA PHE A 219 4.87 23.98 -12.15
C PHE A 219 5.90 23.18 -11.37
N SER A 220 5.70 23.01 -10.08
CA SER A 220 6.59 22.25 -9.20
C SER A 220 5.80 21.13 -8.55
N ILE A 221 6.01 19.89 -8.99
CA ILE A 221 5.32 18.71 -8.49
C ILE A 221 6.23 18.00 -7.49
N PRO A 222 5.84 17.89 -6.22
CA PRO A 222 6.65 17.21 -5.22
C PRO A 222 6.73 15.71 -5.48
N ILE A 223 7.89 15.13 -5.26
CA ILE A 223 8.11 13.69 -5.22
C ILE A 223 8.18 13.28 -3.73
N GLU A 224 7.54 12.18 -3.39
CA GLU A 224 7.55 11.65 -2.02
C GLU A 224 8.98 11.37 -1.54
N SER A 225 9.23 11.62 -0.26
CA SER A 225 10.54 11.35 0.37
C SER A 225 10.94 9.87 0.22
N GLY A 226 12.21 9.61 -0.11
CA GLY A 226 12.73 8.27 -0.38
C GLY A 226 12.50 7.77 -1.81
N TYR A 227 11.96 8.64 -2.70
CA TYR A 227 11.71 8.30 -4.10
C TYR A 227 12.28 9.35 -5.05
N THR A 228 12.44 8.93 -6.31
CA THR A 228 12.72 9.80 -7.46
C THR A 228 11.74 9.48 -8.59
N ALA A 229 11.81 10.22 -9.69
CA ALA A 229 10.97 10.02 -10.86
C ALA A 229 11.80 9.59 -12.07
N SER A 230 11.27 8.68 -12.89
CA SER A 230 11.77 8.36 -14.23
C SER A 230 10.62 8.37 -15.24
N ASP A 231 10.94 8.30 -16.53
CA ASP A 231 9.97 8.22 -17.63
C ASP A 231 8.92 9.35 -17.57
N ILE A 232 9.38 10.60 -17.36
CA ILE A 232 8.49 11.74 -17.15
C ILE A 232 7.88 12.16 -18.50
N ILE A 233 6.56 12.09 -18.57
CA ILE A 233 5.76 12.53 -19.71
C ILE A 233 4.89 13.70 -19.27
N VAL A 234 4.97 14.83 -19.95
CA VAL A 234 4.16 16.02 -19.69
C VAL A 234 3.25 16.30 -20.87
N ILE A 235 1.95 16.33 -20.60
CA ILE A 235 0.92 16.61 -21.61
C ILE A 235 0.27 17.95 -21.23
N PRO A 236 0.58 19.04 -21.95
CA PRO A 236 -0.09 20.30 -21.71
C PRO A 236 -1.52 20.26 -22.25
N SER A 237 -2.44 20.83 -21.51
CA SER A 237 -3.82 21.03 -21.95
C SER A 237 -4.23 22.49 -21.74
N VAL A 238 -5.08 23.00 -22.61
CA VAL A 238 -5.57 24.38 -22.56
C VAL A 238 -6.99 24.38 -22.02
N MET A 239 -7.23 25.16 -20.97
CA MET A 239 -8.56 25.26 -20.35
C MET A 239 -9.22 26.64 -20.53
N SER A 240 -8.55 27.59 -21.18
CA SER A 240 -9.09 28.95 -21.38
C SER A 240 -9.28 29.25 -22.87
N TYR A 241 -10.41 29.87 -23.22
CA TYR A 241 -10.73 30.29 -24.59
C TYR A 241 -9.77 31.36 -25.16
N THR A 242 -8.97 31.98 -24.32
CA THR A 242 -8.01 33.02 -24.70
C THR A 242 -6.61 32.50 -24.99
N ILE A 243 -6.31 31.24 -24.61
CA ILE A 243 -5.02 30.63 -24.87
C ILE A 243 -5.05 29.87 -26.20
N ILE A 244 -4.18 30.25 -27.11
CA ILE A 244 -4.10 29.65 -28.46
C ILE A 244 -3.07 28.54 -28.52
N LYS A 245 -2.01 28.64 -27.71
CA LYS A 245 -0.93 27.66 -27.70
C LYS A 245 -0.37 27.49 -26.29
N ASN A 246 -0.26 26.27 -25.86
CA ASN A 246 0.45 25.89 -24.63
C ASN A 246 1.60 24.95 -24.99
N GLN A 247 2.79 25.22 -24.51
CA GLN A 247 3.99 24.46 -24.81
C GLN A 247 4.83 24.24 -23.54
N VAL A 248 5.24 23.00 -23.31
CA VAL A 248 6.25 22.68 -22.31
C VAL A 248 7.63 23.04 -22.85
N ARG A 249 8.41 23.78 -22.07
CA ARG A 249 9.78 24.19 -22.44
C ARG A 249 10.85 23.39 -21.74
N THR A 250 10.67 23.16 -20.44
CA THR A 250 11.65 22.45 -19.60
C THR A 250 10.95 21.44 -18.69
N VAL A 251 11.60 20.31 -18.49
CA VAL A 251 11.21 19.30 -17.50
C VAL A 251 12.47 18.87 -16.79
N GLU A 252 12.58 19.15 -15.50
CA GLU A 252 13.77 18.90 -14.71
C GLU A 252 13.40 18.31 -13.34
N ILE A 253 14.27 17.46 -12.79
CA ILE A 253 14.17 17.03 -11.40
C ILE A 253 15.09 17.93 -10.58
N LEU A 254 14.51 18.71 -9.67
CA LEU A 254 15.25 19.57 -8.76
C LEU A 254 15.24 18.95 -7.36
N GLU A 255 16.37 19.05 -6.69
CA GLU A 255 16.53 18.65 -5.29
C GLU A 255 16.87 19.88 -4.44
N SER A 256 16.14 20.04 -3.34
CA SER A 256 16.39 21.11 -2.38
C SER A 256 16.07 20.59 -0.98
N SER A 257 17.04 20.70 -0.07
CA SER A 257 16.91 20.31 1.35
C SER A 257 16.40 18.86 1.54
N GLY A 258 16.88 17.91 0.71
CA GLY A 258 16.50 16.50 0.77
C GLY A 258 15.12 16.18 0.17
N SER A 259 14.43 17.16 -0.40
CA SER A 259 13.16 16.97 -1.10
C SER A 259 13.35 17.10 -2.60
N LYS A 260 12.83 16.12 -3.36
CA LYS A 260 12.85 16.12 -4.82
C LYS A 260 11.52 16.60 -5.38
N ARG A 261 11.59 17.28 -6.53
CA ARG A 261 10.41 17.77 -7.26
C ARG A 261 10.64 17.76 -8.75
N ILE A 262 9.57 17.55 -9.52
CA ILE A 262 9.58 17.74 -10.97
C ILE A 262 9.24 19.22 -11.23
N SER A 263 10.16 19.94 -11.82
CA SER A 263 9.96 21.34 -12.24
C SER A 263 9.64 21.36 -13.72
N ILE A 264 8.52 21.99 -14.09
CA ILE A 264 8.04 22.05 -15.47
C ILE A 264 7.85 23.51 -15.85
N GLY A 265 8.64 23.99 -16.78
CA GLY A 265 8.48 25.31 -17.37
C GLY A 265 7.50 25.25 -18.54
N CYS A 266 6.46 26.07 -18.47
CA CYS A 266 5.44 26.20 -19.52
C CYS A 266 5.42 27.57 -20.11
N TRP A 267 5.11 27.62 -21.41
CA TRP A 267 4.84 28.84 -22.14
C TRP A 267 3.49 28.75 -22.81
N ALA A 268 2.69 29.79 -22.68
CA ALA A 268 1.42 29.90 -23.35
C ALA A 268 1.27 31.23 -24.08
N TYR A 269 0.48 31.23 -25.10
CA TYR A 269 0.25 32.35 -25.97
C TYR A 269 -1.25 32.71 -25.98
N ALA A 270 -1.58 33.92 -25.59
CA ALA A 270 -2.96 34.40 -25.51
C ALA A 270 -3.19 35.60 -26.43
N PHE A 271 -4.37 35.69 -27.03
CA PHE A 271 -4.81 36.82 -27.82
C PHE A 271 -6.01 37.50 -27.19
N ALA A 272 -6.14 38.81 -27.36
CA ALA A 272 -7.35 39.54 -27.05
C ALA A 272 -7.59 40.68 -28.04
N GLN A 273 -8.82 41.21 -28.01
CA GLN A 273 -9.23 42.31 -28.87
C GLN A 273 -8.94 43.68 -28.26
N GLN A 274 -8.57 43.77 -26.99
CA GLN A 274 -8.32 45.00 -26.25
C GLN A 274 -7.20 44.87 -25.24
N SER A 275 -6.57 45.99 -24.88
CA SER A 275 -5.51 46.07 -23.85
C SER A 275 -6.09 45.92 -22.44
N THR A 276 -6.52 44.71 -22.09
CA THR A 276 -7.05 44.40 -20.75
C THR A 276 -6.27 43.23 -20.13
N ALA A 277 -6.27 43.15 -18.78
CA ALA A 277 -5.76 42.01 -18.09
C ALA A 277 -6.60 40.77 -18.45
N VAL A 278 -5.92 39.64 -18.75
CA VAL A 278 -6.55 38.35 -19.08
C VAL A 278 -6.23 37.35 -18.01
N SER A 279 -7.29 36.70 -17.53
CA SER A 279 -7.13 35.49 -16.70
C SER A 279 -6.91 34.28 -17.60
N ALA A 280 -5.76 33.65 -17.49
CA ALA A 280 -5.41 32.45 -18.25
C ALA A 280 -5.20 31.24 -17.31
N THR A 281 -5.87 30.15 -17.62
CA THR A 281 -5.70 28.90 -16.91
C THR A 281 -4.83 27.96 -17.74
N LEU A 282 -3.67 27.61 -17.19
CA LEU A 282 -2.79 26.58 -17.72
C LEU A 282 -3.00 25.27 -16.96
N SER A 283 -3.16 24.18 -17.68
CA SER A 283 -3.25 22.86 -17.08
C SER A 283 -2.29 21.88 -17.73
N LEU A 284 -1.79 20.95 -16.92
CA LEU A 284 -0.86 19.90 -17.30
C LEU A 284 -1.33 18.56 -16.75
N THR A 285 -1.11 17.51 -17.54
CA THR A 285 -1.10 16.15 -17.03
C THR A 285 0.34 15.66 -17.07
N VAL A 286 0.87 15.26 -15.93
CA VAL A 286 2.23 14.73 -15.78
C VAL A 286 2.15 13.27 -15.38
N ARG A 287 2.83 12.39 -16.09
CA ARG A 287 2.97 10.98 -15.75
C ARG A 287 4.45 10.68 -15.52
N TYR A 288 4.75 9.96 -14.48
CA TYR A 288 6.12 9.53 -14.20
C TYR A 288 6.11 8.19 -13.46
N ARG A 289 7.19 7.42 -13.62
CA ARG A 289 7.44 6.23 -12.83
C ARG A 289 8.07 6.62 -11.50
N LYS A 290 7.47 6.18 -10.40
CA LYS A 290 8.00 6.35 -9.04
C LYS A 290 9.07 5.29 -8.79
N VAL A 291 10.31 5.72 -8.53
CA VAL A 291 11.47 4.85 -8.30
C VAL A 291 11.97 5.06 -6.89
N LYS A 292 12.13 3.99 -6.13
CA LYS A 292 12.69 4.03 -4.78
C LYS A 292 14.21 4.34 -4.87
N LEU A 293 14.68 5.24 -4.01
CA LEU A 293 16.10 5.62 -3.88
C LEU A 293 16.89 4.58 -3.10
#